data_5c40a7539c5d73c6a4de1734b37d5877
#
_entry.id   5c40a7539c5d73c6a4de1734b37d5877
#
_cell.length_a   1.000
_cell.length_b   1.000
_cell.length_c   1.000
_cell.angle_alpha   90.00
_cell.angle_beta   90.00
_cell.angle_gamma   90.00
#
_symmetry.space_group_name_H-M   'P 1'
#
loop_
_entity.id
_entity.type
_entity.pdbx_description
1 polymer ?
#
loop_
_entity_poly.entity_id
_entity_poly.type
_entity_poly.pdbx_seq_one_letter_code
_entity_poly.pdbx_strand_id
1 'polypeptide(L)'
;AIPSRSDYSMTDEEFDKLIPVEFWREVVDTVAQRAPDTLLLAEAFWMMEGYFVRTLGMHRVYNSAFMNMLKREENAKYRETITNVLDFDPQILKRFVNFMNNPDEDTAIAQFGEGDKYFGTCAMMATLPGLPMLGHGQIEGFREKYGMEYAKAKFDEIPNGHVVYRHEQEIFPILHHRWMFSEVESFALYTLHNGYGFDEDVFAYSNGIGSERALFLFNNRDKHTRG
;
A
#
# COMPACT_ATOMS: atom_id res chain seq x y z
N ALA A 1 19.30 -12.18 -14.61
CA ALA A 1 20.22 -11.70 -15.66
C ALA A 1 19.41 -11.17 -16.85
N ILE A 2 19.90 -10.15 -17.52
CA ILE A 2 19.32 -9.65 -18.78
C ILE A 2 19.66 -10.69 -19.86
N PRO A 3 18.69 -11.31 -20.57
CA PRO A 3 18.96 -12.41 -21.49
C PRO A 3 20.02 -12.09 -22.55
N SER A 4 20.06 -10.85 -23.05
CA SER A 4 21.06 -10.38 -24.02
C SER A 4 22.49 -10.23 -23.47
N ARG A 5 22.68 -10.43 -22.17
CA ARG A 5 23.97 -10.33 -21.47
C ARG A 5 24.31 -11.59 -20.67
N SER A 6 23.62 -12.70 -20.93
CA SER A 6 23.85 -13.98 -20.23
C SER A 6 25.30 -14.46 -20.31
N ASP A 7 25.94 -14.21 -21.44
CA ASP A 7 27.35 -14.62 -21.69
C ASP A 7 28.37 -13.82 -20.86
N TYR A 8 27.92 -12.71 -20.25
CA TYR A 8 28.74 -11.85 -19.41
C TYR A 8 28.29 -11.91 -17.95
N SER A 9 27.39 -12.82 -17.60
CA SER A 9 26.95 -13.01 -16.22
C SER A 9 27.98 -13.87 -15.46
N MET A 10 28.20 -13.51 -14.20
CA MET A 10 28.93 -14.35 -13.26
C MET A 10 27.95 -15.26 -12.50
N THR A 11 28.47 -16.29 -11.86
CA THR A 11 27.67 -17.12 -10.96
C THR A 11 27.36 -16.36 -9.66
N ASP A 12 26.33 -16.79 -8.93
CA ASP A 12 25.97 -16.19 -7.64
C ASP A 12 27.14 -16.29 -6.65
N GLU A 13 27.88 -17.40 -6.66
CA GLU A 13 29.06 -17.60 -5.82
C GLU A 13 30.21 -16.64 -6.13
N GLU A 14 30.42 -16.31 -7.41
CA GLU A 14 31.41 -15.32 -7.82
C GLU A 14 30.95 -13.91 -7.45
N PHE A 15 29.66 -13.62 -7.60
CA PHE A 15 29.08 -12.34 -7.21
C PHE A 15 29.21 -12.13 -5.70
N ASP A 16 28.84 -13.10 -4.88
CA ASP A 16 28.90 -13.03 -3.43
C ASP A 16 30.33 -12.84 -2.90
N LYS A 17 31.33 -13.39 -3.60
CA LYS A 17 32.75 -13.14 -3.27
C LYS A 17 33.20 -11.72 -3.57
N LEU A 18 32.66 -11.10 -4.60
CA LEU A 18 33.01 -9.74 -5.01
C LEU A 18 32.24 -8.70 -4.18
N ILE A 19 31.00 -9.02 -3.82
CA ILE A 19 30.10 -8.15 -3.03
C ILE A 19 29.60 -8.93 -1.81
N PRO A 20 30.47 -9.15 -0.81
CA PRO A 20 30.14 -9.98 0.36
C PRO A 20 29.11 -9.35 1.29
N VAL A 21 28.89 -8.05 1.16
CA VAL A 21 27.86 -7.32 1.90
C VAL A 21 26.94 -6.65 0.88
N GLU A 22 25.67 -6.87 1.02
CA GLU A 22 24.67 -6.27 0.14
C GLU A 22 24.66 -4.74 0.36
N PHE A 23 24.73 -3.98 -0.75
CA PHE A 23 24.86 -2.52 -0.75
C PHE A 23 23.81 -1.81 0.11
N TRP A 24 22.54 -2.21 -0.02
CA TRP A 24 21.46 -1.58 0.73
C TRP A 24 21.53 -1.85 2.23
N ARG A 25 22.14 -2.96 2.65
CA ARG A 25 22.40 -3.22 4.07
C ARG A 25 23.38 -2.20 4.63
N GLU A 26 24.46 -1.92 3.91
CA GLU A 26 25.44 -0.91 4.28
C GLU A 26 24.83 0.50 4.34
N VAL A 27 23.95 0.82 3.35
CA VAL A 27 23.21 2.10 3.34
C VAL A 27 22.34 2.24 4.57
N VAL A 28 21.54 1.21 4.89
CA VAL A 28 20.65 1.21 6.07
C VAL A 28 21.45 1.43 7.35
N ASP A 29 22.54 0.69 7.54
CA ASP A 29 23.37 0.80 8.73
C ASP A 29 24.05 2.18 8.84
N THR A 30 24.50 2.74 7.72
CA THR A 30 25.10 4.08 7.67
C THR A 30 24.07 5.16 7.98
N VAL A 31 22.87 5.07 7.42
CA VAL A 31 21.78 6.02 7.70
C VAL A 31 21.35 5.96 9.16
N ALA A 32 21.20 4.76 9.72
CA ALA A 32 20.88 4.59 11.15
C ALA A 32 21.89 5.27 12.08
N GLN A 33 23.17 5.29 11.68
CA GLN A 33 24.23 5.91 12.48
C GLN A 33 24.36 7.42 12.28
N ARG A 34 24.21 7.89 11.02
CA ARG A 34 24.56 9.28 10.66
C ARG A 34 23.35 10.19 10.51
N ALA A 35 22.19 9.62 10.19
CA ALA A 35 20.96 10.34 9.93
C ALA A 35 19.73 9.53 10.40
N PRO A 36 19.61 9.23 11.70
CA PRO A 36 18.60 8.31 12.25
C PRO A 36 17.15 8.75 12.01
N ASP A 37 16.93 10.05 11.75
CA ASP A 37 15.59 10.59 11.43
C ASP A 37 15.21 10.44 9.95
N THR A 38 16.05 9.78 9.13
CA THR A 38 15.76 9.56 7.71
C THR A 38 14.91 8.31 7.51
N LEU A 39 13.78 8.47 6.85
CA LEU A 39 12.93 7.36 6.43
C LEU A 39 13.49 6.75 5.13
N LEU A 40 13.77 5.45 5.16
CA LEU A 40 14.12 4.67 3.97
C LEU A 40 12.89 3.91 3.49
N LEU A 41 12.46 4.20 2.27
CA LEU A 41 11.34 3.57 1.59
C LEU A 41 11.87 2.77 0.40
N ALA A 42 11.64 1.45 0.41
CA ALA A 42 12.02 0.57 -0.67
C ALA A 42 10.90 0.40 -1.68
N GLU A 43 11.26 0.35 -2.94
CA GLU A 43 10.42 -0.18 -4.00
C GLU A 43 10.87 -1.59 -4.31
N ALA A 44 10.08 -2.56 -3.88
CA ALA A 44 10.38 -3.98 -4.05
C ALA A 44 9.44 -4.59 -5.09
N PHE A 45 9.99 -5.48 -5.91
CA PHE A 45 9.23 -6.22 -6.91
C PHE A 45 9.00 -7.67 -6.46
N TRP A 46 7.81 -8.19 -6.75
CA TRP A 46 7.51 -9.62 -6.73
C TRP A 46 7.92 -10.36 -5.45
N MET A 47 7.23 -10.10 -4.35
CA MET A 47 7.41 -10.79 -3.08
C MET A 47 8.79 -10.57 -2.40
N MET A 48 9.53 -9.53 -2.82
CA MET A 48 10.79 -9.13 -2.19
C MET A 48 10.58 -8.20 -0.98
N GLU A 49 9.34 -7.80 -0.70
CA GLU A 49 9.00 -6.87 0.39
C GLU A 49 9.56 -7.35 1.73
N GLY A 50 9.40 -8.64 2.01
CA GLY A 50 9.94 -9.26 3.22
C GLY A 50 11.47 -9.20 3.31
N TYR A 51 12.17 -9.37 2.21
CA TYR A 51 13.63 -9.27 2.14
C TYR A 51 14.09 -7.85 2.46
N PHE A 52 13.51 -6.84 1.81
CA PHE A 52 13.88 -5.45 2.04
C PHE A 52 13.63 -5.00 3.49
N VAL A 53 12.53 -5.41 4.06
CA VAL A 53 12.17 -5.01 5.43
C VAL A 53 12.95 -5.81 6.49
N ARG A 54 13.00 -7.14 6.36
CA ARG A 54 13.56 -8.02 7.40
C ARG A 54 15.06 -8.20 7.29
N THR A 55 15.55 -8.44 6.07
CA THR A 55 16.98 -8.73 5.85
C THR A 55 17.80 -7.46 5.70
N LEU A 56 17.32 -6.51 4.90
CA LEU A 56 18.02 -5.26 4.66
C LEU A 56 17.71 -4.18 5.70
N GLY A 57 16.59 -4.27 6.41
CA GLY A 57 16.24 -3.34 7.48
C GLY A 57 15.62 -2.02 6.98
N MET A 58 15.11 -1.96 5.75
CA MET A 58 14.38 -0.81 5.24
C MET A 58 13.19 -0.47 6.14
N HIS A 59 12.93 0.82 6.35
CA HIS A 59 11.86 1.27 7.23
C HIS A 59 10.48 0.99 6.66
N ARG A 60 10.31 1.16 5.35
CA ARG A 60 9.05 1.01 4.63
C ARG A 60 9.29 0.35 3.27
N VAL A 61 8.23 -0.25 2.75
CA VAL A 61 8.19 -0.86 1.41
C VAL A 61 6.83 -0.61 0.76
N TYR A 62 6.79 -0.36 -0.53
CA TYR A 62 5.54 -0.20 -1.28
C TYR A 62 4.71 -1.47 -1.27
N ASN A 63 3.41 -1.33 -1.00
CA ASN A 63 2.44 -2.42 -1.02
C ASN A 63 1.67 -2.42 -2.36
N SER A 64 2.32 -2.91 -3.41
CA SER A 64 1.70 -3.01 -4.73
C SER A 64 0.52 -3.99 -4.75
N ALA A 65 0.49 -4.98 -3.84
CA ALA A 65 -0.63 -5.89 -3.69
C ALA A 65 -1.92 -5.17 -3.30
N PHE A 66 -1.86 -4.18 -2.39
CA PHE A 66 -3.00 -3.35 -2.02
C PHE A 66 -3.68 -2.75 -3.27
N MET A 67 -2.94 -2.01 -4.06
CA MET A 67 -3.47 -1.33 -5.24
C MET A 67 -3.98 -2.33 -6.29
N ASN A 68 -3.14 -3.30 -6.68
CA ASN A 68 -3.44 -4.18 -7.78
C ASN A 68 -4.60 -5.14 -7.50
N MET A 69 -4.64 -5.72 -6.29
CA MET A 69 -5.69 -6.68 -5.94
C MET A 69 -7.03 -5.99 -5.71
N LEU A 70 -7.06 -4.82 -5.06
CA LEU A 70 -8.31 -4.07 -4.86
C LEU A 70 -8.88 -3.52 -6.17
N LYS A 71 -8.03 -3.01 -7.06
CA LYS A 71 -8.42 -2.58 -8.40
C LYS A 71 -9.12 -3.69 -9.17
N ARG A 72 -8.56 -4.91 -9.13
CA ARG A 72 -9.05 -6.09 -9.86
C ARG A 72 -10.15 -6.86 -9.13
N GLU A 73 -10.54 -6.43 -7.92
CA GLU A 73 -11.50 -7.14 -7.06
C GLU A 73 -11.04 -8.58 -6.72
N GLU A 74 -9.74 -8.80 -6.65
CA GLU A 74 -9.14 -10.05 -6.15
C GLU A 74 -9.17 -10.08 -4.62
N ASN A 75 -10.36 -9.88 -4.06
CA ASN A 75 -10.58 -9.61 -2.64
C ASN A 75 -10.16 -10.78 -1.75
N ALA A 76 -10.52 -12.01 -2.13
CA ALA A 76 -10.09 -13.22 -1.43
C ALA A 76 -8.57 -13.30 -1.30
N LYS A 77 -7.84 -13.05 -2.38
CA LYS A 77 -6.36 -13.08 -2.38
C LYS A 77 -5.77 -12.00 -1.49
N TYR A 78 -6.35 -10.78 -1.51
CA TYR A 78 -5.83 -9.70 -0.66
C TYR A 78 -6.13 -9.97 0.83
N ARG A 79 -7.29 -10.53 1.16
CA ARG A 79 -7.59 -11.00 2.53
C ARG A 79 -6.61 -12.08 2.97
N GLU A 80 -6.34 -13.07 2.13
CA GLU A 80 -5.34 -14.10 2.38
C GLU A 80 -3.94 -13.49 2.60
N THR A 81 -3.55 -12.51 1.80
CA THR A 81 -2.28 -11.79 1.98
C THR A 81 -2.20 -11.13 3.37
N ILE A 82 -3.26 -10.43 3.80
CA ILE A 82 -3.30 -9.82 5.14
C ILE A 82 -3.23 -10.92 6.22
N THR A 83 -4.00 -11.99 6.09
CA THR A 83 -4.02 -13.11 7.05
C THR A 83 -2.64 -13.74 7.16
N ASN A 84 -1.99 -14.06 6.05
CA ASN A 84 -0.65 -14.64 6.04
C ASN A 84 0.39 -13.74 6.71
N VAL A 85 0.27 -12.43 6.54
CA VAL A 85 1.14 -11.46 7.22
C VAL A 85 0.86 -11.44 8.72
N LEU A 86 -0.42 -11.46 9.14
CA LEU A 86 -0.80 -11.50 10.55
C LEU A 86 -0.31 -12.78 11.25
N ASP A 87 -0.43 -13.91 10.58
CA ASP A 87 -0.01 -15.21 11.12
C ASP A 87 1.52 -15.33 11.21
N PHE A 88 2.23 -14.70 10.28
CA PHE A 88 3.70 -14.76 10.25
C PHE A 88 4.35 -13.71 11.18
N ASP A 89 4.05 -12.44 10.98
CA ASP A 89 4.55 -11.31 11.78
C ASP A 89 3.70 -10.06 11.52
N PRO A 90 2.76 -9.72 12.42
CA PRO A 90 1.90 -8.54 12.28
C PRO A 90 2.66 -7.23 12.09
N GLN A 91 3.90 -7.13 12.61
CA GLN A 91 4.70 -5.91 12.49
C GLN A 91 5.08 -5.58 11.04
N ILE A 92 5.00 -6.54 10.14
CA ILE A 92 5.21 -6.32 8.70
C ILE A 92 4.14 -5.39 8.12
N LEU A 93 2.88 -5.47 8.59
CA LEU A 93 1.82 -4.56 8.14
C LEU A 93 2.19 -3.08 8.38
N LYS A 94 2.88 -2.78 9.46
CA LYS A 94 3.35 -1.40 9.76
C LYS A 94 4.40 -0.90 8.78
N ARG A 95 5.08 -1.81 8.10
CA ARG A 95 6.14 -1.48 7.15
C ARG A 95 5.63 -1.18 5.75
N PHE A 96 4.38 -1.53 5.47
CA PHE A 96 3.79 -1.26 4.16
C PHE A 96 3.47 0.22 3.97
N VAL A 97 3.69 0.69 2.73
CA VAL A 97 3.15 1.94 2.22
C VAL A 97 1.99 1.59 1.29
N ASN A 98 0.78 1.87 1.73
CA ASN A 98 -0.43 1.62 0.95
C ASN A 98 -0.71 2.81 0.04
N PHE A 99 -0.98 2.58 -1.24
CA PHE A 99 -1.18 3.62 -2.23
C PHE A 99 -2.20 3.19 -3.29
N MET A 100 -2.84 4.16 -3.91
CA MET A 100 -3.78 3.95 -5.01
C MET A 100 -3.17 4.25 -6.38
N ASN A 101 -2.13 5.06 -6.43
CA ASN A 101 -1.30 5.33 -7.59
C ASN A 101 0.09 5.82 -7.17
N ASN A 102 1.02 5.76 -8.10
CA ASN A 102 2.36 6.34 -8.01
C ASN A 102 2.79 6.80 -9.41
N PRO A 103 4.01 7.36 -9.63
CA PRO A 103 4.42 7.83 -10.95
C PRO A 103 4.46 6.74 -12.05
N ASP A 104 4.61 5.48 -11.68
CA ASP A 104 4.70 4.37 -12.64
C ASP A 104 3.34 3.76 -13.00
N GLU A 105 2.34 3.99 -12.14
CA GLU A 105 1.00 3.44 -12.30
C GLU A 105 0.04 4.43 -12.96
N ASP A 106 -1.10 3.95 -13.43
CA ASP A 106 -2.18 4.82 -13.88
C ASP A 106 -2.71 5.65 -12.71
N THR A 107 -3.34 6.79 -13.01
CA THR A 107 -3.92 7.65 -11.97
C THR A 107 -4.97 6.93 -11.13
N ALA A 108 -5.16 7.35 -9.88
CA ALA A 108 -6.14 6.74 -8.99
C ALA A 108 -7.56 6.74 -9.58
N ILE A 109 -7.94 7.82 -10.25
CA ILE A 109 -9.22 7.94 -10.98
C ILE A 109 -9.32 6.91 -12.12
N ALA A 110 -8.28 6.71 -12.89
CA ALA A 110 -8.28 5.72 -13.97
C ALA A 110 -8.38 4.28 -13.42
N GLN A 111 -7.81 4.03 -12.25
CA GLN A 111 -7.79 2.70 -11.63
C GLN A 111 -9.07 2.34 -10.87
N PHE A 112 -9.68 3.29 -10.16
CA PHE A 112 -10.78 3.03 -9.22
C PHE A 112 -12.08 3.80 -9.55
N GLY A 113 -12.08 4.67 -10.58
CA GLY A 113 -13.20 5.55 -10.90
C GLY A 113 -13.32 6.74 -9.95
N GLU A 114 -14.49 7.35 -9.89
CA GLU A 114 -14.78 8.56 -9.08
C GLU A 114 -15.86 8.32 -8.01
N GLY A 115 -16.33 7.08 -7.89
CA GLY A 115 -17.44 6.69 -7.03
C GLY A 115 -16.99 6.04 -5.72
N ASP A 116 -17.90 5.30 -5.13
CA ASP A 116 -17.72 4.69 -3.80
C ASP A 116 -16.60 3.68 -3.72
N LYS A 117 -16.28 2.98 -4.82
CA LYS A 117 -15.10 2.10 -4.88
C LYS A 117 -13.81 2.87 -4.63
N TYR A 118 -13.66 4.04 -5.26
CA TYR A 118 -12.51 4.92 -5.05
C TYR A 118 -12.40 5.35 -3.58
N PHE A 119 -13.47 5.88 -3.02
CA PHE A 119 -13.46 6.41 -1.65
C PHE A 119 -13.37 5.30 -0.61
N GLY A 120 -14.00 4.15 -0.83
CA GLY A 120 -13.84 2.97 0.02
C GLY A 120 -12.40 2.46 0.04
N THR A 121 -11.75 2.37 -1.14
CA THR A 121 -10.34 1.99 -1.24
C THR A 121 -9.43 3.05 -0.59
N CYS A 122 -9.71 4.34 -0.77
CA CYS A 122 -8.97 5.42 -0.14
C CYS A 122 -9.11 5.41 1.39
N ALA A 123 -10.31 5.18 1.89
CA ALA A 123 -10.56 5.02 3.33
C ALA A 123 -9.84 3.77 3.88
N MET A 124 -9.84 2.65 3.13
CA MET A 124 -9.08 1.45 3.49
C MET A 124 -7.56 1.74 3.52
N MET A 125 -7.04 2.47 2.53
CA MET A 125 -5.65 2.95 2.52
C MET A 125 -5.31 3.75 3.78
N ALA A 126 -6.23 4.63 4.21
CA ALA A 126 -6.06 5.48 5.38
C ALA A 126 -6.23 4.76 6.72
N THR A 127 -6.87 3.58 6.77
CA THR A 127 -7.20 2.87 8.01
C THR A 127 -6.49 1.55 8.22
N LEU A 128 -5.88 0.96 7.19
CA LEU A 128 -4.97 -0.18 7.38
C LEU A 128 -3.68 0.25 8.10
N PRO A 129 -3.04 -0.64 8.89
CA PRO A 129 -1.71 -0.38 9.43
C PRO A 129 -0.70 -0.04 8.34
N GLY A 130 0.36 0.67 8.69
CA GLY A 130 1.39 1.12 7.76
C GLY A 130 1.26 2.61 7.42
N LEU A 131 1.75 3.03 6.30
CA LEU A 131 1.77 4.43 5.86
C LEU A 131 0.86 4.63 4.65
N PRO A 132 -0.19 5.45 4.71
CA PRO A 132 -0.93 5.84 3.52
C PRO A 132 -0.11 6.84 2.69
N MET A 133 -0.06 6.62 1.38
CA MET A 133 0.59 7.53 0.44
C MET A 133 -0.43 8.02 -0.59
N LEU A 134 -0.63 9.31 -0.63
CA LEU A 134 -1.43 9.98 -1.66
C LEU A 134 -0.54 10.29 -2.86
N GLY A 135 -0.88 9.74 -4.01
CA GLY A 135 -0.17 10.01 -5.25
C GLY A 135 -0.52 11.38 -5.85
N HIS A 136 0.34 11.87 -6.75
CA HIS A 136 0.08 13.12 -7.46
C HIS A 136 -1.28 13.09 -8.15
N GLY A 137 -2.03 14.17 -8.00
CA GLY A 137 -3.35 14.34 -8.62
C GLY A 137 -4.47 13.46 -8.05
N GLN A 138 -4.20 12.65 -7.03
CA GLN A 138 -5.21 11.79 -6.43
C GLN A 138 -6.33 12.60 -5.77
N ILE A 139 -5.99 13.61 -4.99
CA ILE A 139 -6.98 14.47 -4.31
C ILE A 139 -7.75 15.31 -5.30
N GLU A 140 -7.03 15.84 -6.28
CA GLU A 140 -7.59 16.70 -7.34
C GLU A 140 -8.43 15.92 -8.36
N GLY A 141 -8.27 14.60 -8.42
CA GLY A 141 -8.94 13.76 -9.41
C GLY A 141 -8.39 13.93 -10.82
N PHE A 142 -7.07 14.17 -10.94
CA PHE A 142 -6.42 14.32 -12.24
C PHE A 142 -6.35 13.01 -13.01
N ARG A 143 -6.45 13.11 -14.32
CA ARG A 143 -6.48 11.97 -15.26
C ARG A 143 -5.19 11.78 -16.01
N GLU A 144 -4.35 12.81 -16.09
CA GLU A 144 -3.05 12.68 -16.74
C GLU A 144 -2.11 11.87 -15.87
N LYS A 145 -1.59 10.79 -16.44
CA LYS A 145 -0.47 10.07 -15.85
C LYS A 145 0.78 10.92 -16.00
N TYR A 146 1.26 11.47 -14.91
CA TYR A 146 2.45 12.31 -14.88
C TYR A 146 3.63 11.50 -14.33
N GLY A 147 4.38 10.89 -15.25
CA GLY A 147 5.55 10.07 -14.93
C GLY A 147 6.86 10.87 -14.98
N MET A 148 7.95 10.23 -14.61
CA MET A 148 9.29 10.84 -14.58
C MET A 148 9.82 11.27 -15.96
N GLU A 149 9.26 10.74 -17.03
CA GLU A 149 9.62 11.05 -18.41
C GLU A 149 9.10 12.42 -18.90
N TYR A 150 8.26 13.08 -18.13
CA TYR A 150 7.69 14.38 -18.50
C TYR A 150 8.31 15.53 -17.71
N ALA A 151 8.80 16.53 -18.43
CA ALA A 151 9.30 17.76 -17.81
C ALA A 151 8.18 18.66 -17.28
N LYS A 152 6.96 18.52 -17.81
CA LYS A 152 5.75 19.27 -17.41
C LYS A 152 4.50 18.49 -17.81
N ALA A 153 3.39 18.80 -17.16
CA ALA A 153 2.07 18.31 -17.53
C ALA A 153 1.72 18.69 -18.99
N LYS A 154 1.02 17.81 -19.67
CA LYS A 154 0.49 18.02 -21.04
C LYS A 154 -0.93 18.57 -21.00
N PHE A 155 -1.72 18.16 -19.99
CA PHE A 155 -3.07 18.60 -19.78
C PHE A 155 -3.09 19.82 -18.85
N ASP A 156 -3.98 20.75 -19.11
CA ASP A 156 -4.29 21.86 -18.21
C ASP A 156 -5.54 21.50 -17.41
N GLU A 157 -5.38 20.51 -16.51
CA GLU A 157 -6.48 19.97 -15.74
C GLU A 157 -6.88 20.87 -14.59
N ILE A 158 -8.18 21.06 -14.43
CA ILE A 158 -8.77 21.74 -13.28
C ILE A 158 -9.19 20.66 -12.26
N PRO A 159 -8.94 20.87 -10.94
CA PRO A 159 -9.37 19.96 -9.90
C PRO A 159 -10.87 19.62 -10.02
N ASN A 160 -11.20 18.34 -9.92
CA ASN A 160 -12.57 17.84 -9.88
C ASN A 160 -13.18 18.18 -8.51
N GLY A 161 -14.01 19.21 -8.46
CA GLY A 161 -14.59 19.71 -7.21
C GLY A 161 -15.39 18.66 -6.42
N HIS A 162 -15.98 17.66 -7.10
CA HIS A 162 -16.68 16.56 -6.42
C HIS A 162 -15.68 15.64 -5.70
N VAL A 163 -14.59 15.29 -6.35
CA VAL A 163 -13.55 14.43 -5.77
C VAL A 163 -12.85 15.13 -4.61
N VAL A 164 -12.49 16.40 -4.79
CA VAL A 164 -11.90 17.23 -3.71
C VAL A 164 -12.85 17.31 -2.52
N TYR A 165 -14.11 17.65 -2.73
CA TYR A 165 -15.11 17.75 -1.66
C TYR A 165 -15.24 16.44 -0.88
N ARG A 166 -15.32 15.30 -1.55
CA ARG A 166 -15.41 14.00 -0.88
C ARG A 166 -14.13 13.67 -0.09
N HIS A 167 -12.94 14.05 -0.58
CA HIS A 167 -11.72 13.92 0.22
C HIS A 167 -11.79 14.74 1.50
N GLU A 168 -12.24 15.98 1.41
CA GLU A 168 -12.38 16.87 2.58
C GLU A 168 -13.38 16.34 3.60
N GLN A 169 -14.49 15.76 3.15
CA GLN A 169 -15.55 15.31 4.05
C GLN A 169 -15.36 13.88 4.58
N GLU A 170 -14.77 12.98 3.76
CA GLU A 170 -14.74 11.55 4.06
C GLU A 170 -13.34 11.04 4.42
N ILE A 171 -12.29 11.56 3.78
CA ILE A 171 -10.92 11.02 3.90
C ILE A 171 -10.06 11.81 4.90
N PHE A 172 -10.05 13.15 4.79
CA PHE A 172 -9.21 13.97 5.67
C PHE A 172 -9.57 13.84 7.15
N PRO A 173 -10.86 13.73 7.55
CA PRO A 173 -11.18 13.43 8.95
C PRO A 173 -10.58 12.11 9.43
N ILE A 174 -10.55 11.08 8.60
CA ILE A 174 -9.90 9.80 8.94
C ILE A 174 -8.39 9.98 9.06
N LEU A 175 -7.76 10.70 8.14
CA LEU A 175 -6.32 10.96 8.18
C LEU A 175 -5.90 11.77 9.41
N HIS A 176 -6.74 12.69 9.90
CA HIS A 176 -6.50 13.40 11.15
C HIS A 176 -6.52 12.48 12.39
N HIS A 177 -7.16 11.31 12.28
CA HIS A 177 -7.16 10.27 13.31
C HIS A 177 -6.24 9.10 12.97
N ARG A 178 -5.26 9.31 12.07
CA ARG A 178 -4.37 8.25 11.59
C ARG A 178 -3.62 7.52 12.72
N TRP A 179 -3.34 8.20 13.83
CA TRP A 179 -2.72 7.61 15.00
C TRP A 179 -3.48 6.38 15.55
N MET A 180 -4.81 6.33 15.36
CA MET A 180 -5.65 5.20 15.77
C MET A 180 -5.40 3.93 14.93
N PHE A 181 -4.89 4.09 13.70
CA PHE A 181 -4.78 3.01 12.73
C PHE A 181 -3.34 2.63 12.39
N SER A 182 -2.34 3.36 12.91
CA SER A 182 -0.93 3.17 12.52
C SER A 182 -0.31 1.90 13.06
N GLU A 183 -0.80 1.42 14.20
CA GLU A 183 -0.26 0.29 14.94
C GLU A 183 -1.00 -1.02 14.61
N VAL A 184 -0.46 -2.16 15.06
CA VAL A 184 -1.01 -3.49 14.78
C VAL A 184 -1.47 -4.24 16.03
N GLU A 185 -1.14 -3.74 17.22
CA GLU A 185 -1.41 -4.42 18.49
C GLU A 185 -2.89 -4.63 18.75
N SER A 186 -3.73 -3.75 18.22
CA SER A 186 -5.20 -3.82 18.34
C SER A 186 -5.89 -4.11 17.01
N PHE A 187 -5.11 -4.38 15.96
CA PHE A 187 -5.67 -4.69 14.64
C PHE A 187 -6.27 -6.10 14.65
N ALA A 188 -7.51 -6.20 14.18
CA ALA A 188 -8.19 -7.48 14.02
C ALA A 188 -8.95 -7.50 12.69
N LEU A 189 -8.70 -8.55 11.89
CA LEU A 189 -9.42 -8.81 10.65
C LEU A 189 -10.60 -9.74 10.94
N TYR A 190 -11.77 -9.39 10.42
CA TYR A 190 -13.01 -10.15 10.61
C TYR A 190 -13.51 -10.75 9.30
N THR A 191 -14.40 -11.69 9.43
CA THR A 191 -15.11 -12.34 8.31
C THR A 191 -16.60 -12.03 8.41
N LEU A 192 -17.20 -11.54 7.33
CA LEU A 192 -18.65 -11.35 7.27
C LEU A 192 -19.32 -12.66 6.85
N HIS A 193 -20.17 -13.23 7.73
CA HIS A 193 -20.95 -14.43 7.45
C HIS A 193 -22.34 -14.05 6.93
N ASN A 194 -22.75 -14.63 5.80
CA ASN A 194 -24.01 -14.31 5.12
C ASN A 194 -25.06 -15.43 5.22
N GLY A 195 -24.87 -16.40 6.12
CA GLY A 195 -25.75 -17.55 6.32
C GLY A 195 -25.48 -18.74 5.38
N TYR A 196 -24.73 -18.54 4.31
CA TYR A 196 -24.33 -19.60 3.37
C TYR A 196 -22.81 -19.85 3.37
N GLY A 197 -22.08 -19.01 4.03
CA GLY A 197 -20.64 -19.00 4.10
C GLY A 197 -20.14 -17.61 4.53
N PHE A 198 -18.98 -17.24 4.11
CA PHE A 198 -18.44 -15.89 4.32
C PHE A 198 -18.34 -15.12 2.99
N ASP A 199 -18.50 -13.81 3.08
CA ASP A 199 -18.39 -12.93 1.93
C ASP A 199 -16.97 -12.36 1.83
N GLU A 200 -16.21 -12.88 0.86
CA GLU A 200 -14.81 -12.50 0.63
C GLU A 200 -14.64 -11.10 0.05
N ASP A 201 -15.71 -10.51 -0.52
CA ASP A 201 -15.68 -9.18 -1.09
C ASP A 201 -15.80 -8.08 -0.03
N VAL A 202 -16.14 -8.44 1.20
CA VAL A 202 -16.24 -7.50 2.32
C VAL A 202 -14.97 -7.53 3.16
N PHE A 203 -14.30 -6.39 3.22
CA PHE A 203 -13.25 -6.13 4.17
C PHE A 203 -13.86 -5.60 5.47
N ALA A 204 -13.70 -6.36 6.55
CA ALA A 204 -14.15 -6.00 7.88
C ALA A 204 -12.95 -6.11 8.82
N TYR A 205 -12.59 -5.02 9.49
CA TYR A 205 -11.50 -5.02 10.46
C TYR A 205 -11.69 -3.90 11.49
N SER A 206 -11.05 -4.05 12.62
CA SER A 206 -10.97 -2.99 13.63
C SER A 206 -9.52 -2.67 13.97
N ASN A 207 -9.31 -1.47 14.46
CA ASN A 207 -8.06 -1.06 15.08
C ASN A 207 -8.36 -0.03 16.17
N GLY A 208 -7.34 0.33 16.96
CA GLY A 208 -7.50 1.33 18.02
C GLY A 208 -6.30 1.44 18.93
N ILE A 209 -6.34 2.45 19.81
CA ILE A 209 -5.33 2.71 20.84
C ILE A 209 -6.04 2.95 22.18
N GLY A 210 -5.52 2.33 23.24
CA GLY A 210 -6.11 2.44 24.57
C GLY A 210 -7.55 1.91 24.60
N SER A 211 -8.52 2.75 24.98
CA SER A 211 -9.95 2.43 25.00
C SER A 211 -10.68 2.79 23.71
N GLU A 212 -10.05 3.53 22.82
CA GLU A 212 -10.66 3.94 21.56
C GLU A 212 -10.53 2.87 20.51
N ARG A 213 -11.63 2.59 19.81
CA ARG A 213 -11.74 1.55 18.76
C ARG A 213 -12.52 2.09 17.58
N ALA A 214 -12.09 1.71 16.38
CA ALA A 214 -12.82 1.94 15.15
C ALA A 214 -13.05 0.61 14.42
N LEU A 215 -14.24 0.46 13.86
CA LEU A 215 -14.60 -0.64 12.97
C LEU A 215 -14.70 -0.09 11.56
N PHE A 216 -14.03 -0.76 10.63
CA PHE A 216 -14.09 -0.46 9.21
C PHE A 216 -14.81 -1.58 8.47
N LEU A 217 -15.73 -1.18 7.56
CA LEU A 217 -16.46 -2.10 6.71
C LEU A 217 -16.45 -1.54 5.28
N PHE A 218 -16.00 -2.35 4.33
CA PHE A 218 -15.97 -1.99 2.91
C PHE A 218 -16.29 -3.19 2.04
N ASN A 219 -17.32 -3.07 1.20
CA ASN A 219 -17.64 -4.04 0.16
C ASN A 219 -16.96 -3.59 -1.14
N ASN A 220 -15.87 -4.27 -1.52
CA ASN A 220 -15.13 -3.96 -2.74
C ASN A 220 -15.72 -4.68 -3.96
N ARG A 221 -17.05 -4.66 -4.08
CA ARG A 221 -17.78 -5.17 -5.23
C ARG A 221 -19.13 -4.50 -5.37
N ASP A 222 -19.55 -4.28 -6.62
CA ASP A 222 -20.89 -3.74 -6.90
C ASP A 222 -21.94 -4.83 -6.72
N LYS A 223 -22.23 -5.17 -5.47
CA LYS A 223 -23.31 -6.08 -5.08
C LYS A 223 -23.85 -5.75 -3.70
N HIS A 224 -25.11 -6.08 -3.48
CA HIS A 224 -25.67 -6.06 -2.14
C HIS A 224 -25.22 -7.30 -1.35
N THR A 225 -24.81 -7.10 -0.12
CA THR A 225 -24.51 -8.19 0.82
C THR A 225 -25.20 -7.94 2.17
N ARG A 226 -25.43 -9.00 2.91
CA ARG A 226 -25.99 -8.99 4.27
C ARG A 226 -25.25 -10.02 5.10
N GLY A 227 -24.99 -9.71 6.36
CA GLY A 227 -24.36 -10.61 7.30
C GLY A 227 -24.58 -10.17 8.74
#